data_09bc31e689f4095e9f0601a30557d6b6
#
_entry.id   09bc31e689f4095e9f0601a30557d6b6
#
_cell.length_a   1.000
_cell.length_b   1.000
_cell.length_c   1.000
_cell.angle_alpha   90.00
_cell.angle_beta   90.00
_cell.angle_gamma   90.00
#
_symmetry.space_group_name_H-M   'P 1'
#
loop_
_entity.id
_entity.type
_entity.pdbx_description
1 polymer ?
#
loop_
_entity_poly.entity_id
_entity_poly.type
_entity_poly.pdbx_seq_one_letter_code
_entity_poly.pdbx_strand_id
1 'polypeptide(L)'
;MKTLKKILLSLFIASAMGAVSTSALAETDAGRVTYKPDEAIDIVTGKIQAAIEGISKGASNEEAAALIKPAIDLSKEINANDKVDNARAKANRKLKSALSHAKESALQEAEQELRGAKKDFEALKSLI
;
A
#
# COMPACT_ATOMS: atom_id res chain seq x y z
N MET A 1 13.06 -15.60 -23.50
CA MET A 1 13.48 -14.56 -22.56
C MET A 1 12.32 -13.84 -21.89
N LYS A 2 11.31 -13.38 -22.63
CA LYS A 2 10.13 -12.73 -22.03
C LYS A 2 9.33 -13.66 -21.13
N THR A 3 9.25 -14.93 -21.47
CA THR A 3 8.55 -15.95 -20.68
C THR A 3 9.27 -16.27 -19.37
N LEU A 4 10.60 -16.27 -19.37
CA LEU A 4 11.38 -16.51 -18.16
C LEU A 4 11.22 -15.40 -17.13
N LYS A 5 11.17 -14.15 -17.57
CA LYS A 5 10.95 -13.00 -16.68
C LYS A 5 9.55 -13.04 -16.06
N LYS A 6 8.55 -13.44 -16.83
CA LYS A 6 7.18 -13.57 -16.32
C LYS A 6 7.06 -14.71 -15.30
N ILE A 7 7.74 -15.81 -15.54
CA ILE A 7 7.74 -16.95 -14.62
C ILE A 7 8.44 -16.60 -13.31
N LEU A 8 9.57 -15.90 -13.38
CA LEU A 8 10.29 -15.44 -12.20
C LEU A 8 9.48 -14.45 -11.38
N LEU A 9 8.79 -13.53 -12.04
CA LEU A 9 7.94 -12.57 -11.37
C LEU A 9 6.75 -13.23 -10.70
N SER A 10 6.14 -14.20 -11.38
CA SER A 10 5.02 -14.97 -10.83
C SER A 10 5.44 -15.79 -9.61
N LEU A 11 6.62 -16.36 -9.65
CA LEU A 11 7.15 -17.14 -8.53
C LEU A 11 7.43 -16.27 -7.31
N PHE A 12 7.95 -15.07 -7.55
CA PHE A 12 8.25 -14.12 -6.50
C PHE A 12 6.96 -13.61 -5.82
N ILE A 13 5.94 -13.31 -6.61
CA ILE A 13 4.64 -12.88 -6.10
C ILE A 13 3.97 -13.99 -5.29
N ALA A 14 4.06 -15.21 -5.76
CA ALA A 14 3.50 -16.37 -5.07
C ALA A 14 4.16 -16.61 -3.70
N SER A 15 5.49 -16.44 -3.63
CA SER A 15 6.21 -16.60 -2.37
C SER A 15 5.85 -15.49 -1.36
N ALA A 16 5.72 -14.26 -1.85
CA ALA A 16 5.34 -13.14 -1.00
C ALA A 16 3.91 -13.30 -0.48
N MET A 17 3.00 -13.74 -1.32
CA MET A 17 1.62 -13.99 -0.94
C MET A 17 1.49 -15.15 0.05
N GLY A 18 2.29 -16.18 -0.11
CA GLY A 18 2.31 -17.31 0.81
C GLY A 18 2.74 -16.92 2.22
N ALA A 19 3.76 -16.08 2.33
CA ALA A 19 4.25 -15.61 3.62
C ALA A 19 3.22 -14.69 4.32
N VAL A 20 2.59 -13.82 3.55
CA VAL A 20 1.56 -12.91 4.08
C VAL A 20 0.31 -13.67 4.49
N SER A 21 -0.09 -14.67 3.71
CA SER A 21 -1.28 -15.49 4.03
C SER A 21 -1.11 -16.26 5.33
N THR A 22 0.09 -16.75 5.60
CA THR A 22 0.35 -17.52 6.81
C THR A 22 0.24 -16.64 8.07
N SER A 23 0.73 -15.42 7.99
CA SER A 23 0.64 -14.46 9.10
C SER A 23 -0.81 -14.01 9.34
N ALA A 24 -1.55 -13.77 8.27
CA ALA A 24 -2.93 -13.32 8.35
C ALA A 24 -3.85 -14.38 8.97
N LEU A 25 -3.61 -15.64 8.69
CA LEU A 25 -4.42 -16.75 9.21
C LEU A 25 -4.31 -16.92 10.73
N ALA A 26 -3.14 -16.63 11.29
CA ALA A 26 -2.93 -16.77 12.73
C ALA A 26 -3.69 -15.71 13.53
N GLU A 27 -4.04 -14.61 12.91
CA GLU A 27 -4.61 -13.46 13.61
C GLU A 27 -6.11 -13.27 13.38
N THR A 28 -6.63 -13.87 12.31
CA THR A 28 -8.04 -13.69 11.96
C THR A 28 -9.01 -14.30 12.96
N ASP A 29 -8.60 -15.28 13.71
CA ASP A 29 -9.46 -15.91 14.72
C ASP A 29 -9.74 -14.98 15.91
N ALA A 30 -8.89 -14.01 16.13
CA ALA A 30 -9.08 -13.02 17.18
C ALA A 30 -10.03 -11.89 16.74
N GLY A 31 -10.61 -11.98 15.55
CA GLY A 31 -11.42 -10.93 14.98
C GLY A 31 -10.54 -9.85 14.37
N ARG A 32 -10.87 -8.61 14.64
CA ARG A 32 -10.21 -7.49 14.02
C ARG A 32 -8.82 -7.24 14.61
N VAL A 33 -7.80 -7.23 13.77
CA VAL A 33 -6.45 -6.86 14.21
C VAL A 33 -6.41 -5.37 14.52
N THR A 34 -6.00 -5.05 15.74
CA THR A 34 -5.87 -3.67 16.20
C THR A 34 -4.39 -3.31 16.26
N TYR A 35 -4.00 -2.33 15.46
CA TYR A 35 -2.64 -1.81 15.46
C TYR A 35 -2.56 -0.54 16.30
N LYS A 36 -1.42 -0.32 16.92
CA LYS A 36 -1.12 1.00 17.48
C LYS A 36 -1.02 2.01 16.33
N PRO A 37 -1.36 3.29 16.55
CA PRO A 37 -1.36 4.27 15.46
C PRO A 37 -0.04 4.36 14.70
N ASP A 38 1.08 4.37 15.40
CA ASP A 38 2.41 4.41 14.78
C ASP A 38 2.70 3.16 13.95
N GLU A 39 2.32 2.00 14.45
CA GLU A 39 2.47 0.72 13.73
C GLU A 39 1.61 0.70 12.47
N ALA A 40 0.37 1.18 12.57
CA ALA A 40 -0.53 1.26 11.43
C ALA A 40 0.04 2.17 10.34
N ILE A 41 0.63 3.30 10.72
CA ILE A 41 1.29 4.21 9.79
C ILE A 41 2.46 3.50 9.09
N ASP A 42 3.28 2.79 9.83
CA ASP A 42 4.43 2.05 9.26
C ASP A 42 3.97 0.98 8.27
N ILE A 43 2.90 0.28 8.58
CA ILE A 43 2.35 -0.74 7.67
C ILE A 43 1.86 -0.10 6.38
N VAL A 44 1.13 1.01 6.46
CA VAL A 44 0.63 1.72 5.28
C VAL A 44 1.79 2.27 4.45
N THR A 45 2.76 2.92 5.06
CA THR A 45 3.92 3.45 4.33
C THR A 45 4.75 2.34 3.69
N GLY A 46 4.85 1.18 4.34
CA GLY A 46 5.48 0.00 3.76
C GLY A 46 4.76 -0.51 2.52
N LYS A 47 3.43 -0.52 2.53
CA LYS A 47 2.62 -0.90 1.36
C LYS A 47 2.75 0.11 0.23
N ILE A 48 2.81 1.40 0.55
CA ILE A 48 3.04 2.45 -0.44
C ILE A 48 4.42 2.28 -1.07
N GLN A 49 5.44 2.03 -0.28
CA GLN A 49 6.80 1.81 -0.78
C GLN A 49 6.86 0.59 -1.71
N ALA A 50 6.18 -0.49 -1.38
CA ALA A 50 6.11 -1.67 -2.23
C ALA A 50 5.46 -1.34 -3.58
N ALA A 51 4.43 -0.51 -3.59
CA ALA A 51 3.79 -0.07 -4.83
C ALA A 51 4.73 0.81 -5.68
N ILE A 52 5.44 1.74 -5.03
CA ILE A 52 6.43 2.58 -5.71
C ILE A 52 7.51 1.72 -6.37
N GLU A 53 8.05 0.77 -5.64
CA GLU A 53 9.07 -0.15 -6.15
C GLU A 53 8.55 -1.02 -7.29
N GLY A 54 7.32 -1.51 -7.17
CA GLY A 54 6.68 -2.29 -8.22
C GLY A 54 6.58 -1.50 -9.52
N ILE A 55 6.12 -0.26 -9.45
CA ILE A 55 6.03 0.61 -10.62
C ILE A 55 7.41 0.88 -11.21
N SER A 56 8.38 1.18 -10.36
CA SER A 56 9.77 1.43 -10.80
C SER A 56 10.40 0.22 -11.50
N LYS A 57 9.98 -0.98 -11.13
CA LYS A 57 10.48 -2.23 -11.73
C LYS A 57 9.67 -2.67 -12.94
N GLY A 58 8.71 -1.89 -13.38
CA GLY A 58 7.95 -2.15 -14.59
C GLY A 58 6.68 -2.97 -14.40
N ALA A 59 6.03 -2.84 -13.24
CA ALA A 59 4.74 -3.48 -13.01
C ALA A 59 3.71 -3.06 -14.05
N SER A 60 2.82 -3.96 -14.40
CA SER A 60 1.67 -3.66 -15.27
C SER A 60 0.67 -2.78 -14.52
N ASN A 61 -0.30 -2.23 -15.24
CA ASN A 61 -1.36 -1.43 -14.63
C ASN A 61 -2.14 -2.21 -13.56
N GLU A 62 -2.48 -3.46 -13.85
CA GLU A 62 -3.18 -4.32 -12.90
C GLU A 62 -2.33 -4.65 -11.68
N GLU A 63 -1.05 -4.92 -11.88
CA GLU A 63 -0.13 -5.19 -10.78
C GLU A 63 0.06 -3.97 -9.90
N ALA A 64 0.23 -2.80 -10.51
CA ALA A 64 0.35 -1.54 -9.78
C ALA A 64 -0.91 -1.27 -8.95
N ALA A 65 -2.09 -1.41 -9.55
CA ALA A 65 -3.35 -1.23 -8.85
C ALA A 65 -3.49 -2.20 -7.67
N ALA A 66 -3.10 -3.45 -7.87
CA ALA A 66 -3.13 -4.48 -6.82
C ALA A 66 -2.18 -4.17 -5.67
N LEU A 67 -1.06 -3.49 -5.94
CA LEU A 67 -0.12 -3.08 -4.91
C LEU A 67 -0.58 -1.85 -4.12
N ILE A 68 -1.34 -0.96 -4.77
CA ILE A 68 -1.84 0.26 -4.14
C ILE A 68 -3.03 -0.03 -3.22
N LYS A 69 -3.91 -0.93 -3.62
CA LYS A 69 -5.15 -1.21 -2.91
C LYS A 69 -4.96 -1.58 -1.42
N PRO A 70 -4.00 -2.44 -1.05
CA PRO A 70 -3.78 -2.74 0.36
C PRO A 70 -3.44 -1.52 1.21
N ALA A 71 -2.71 -0.55 0.66
CA ALA A 71 -2.40 0.69 1.38
C ALA A 71 -3.68 1.46 1.69
N ILE A 72 -4.61 1.54 0.74
CA ILE A 72 -5.89 2.20 0.94
C ILE A 72 -6.69 1.50 2.02
N ASP A 73 -6.77 0.18 1.94
CA ASP A 73 -7.56 -0.61 2.89
C ASP A 73 -6.99 -0.51 4.31
N LEU A 74 -5.68 -0.58 4.44
CA LEU A 74 -5.01 -0.51 5.75
C LEU A 74 -4.97 0.91 6.33
N SER A 75 -5.11 1.94 5.50
CA SER A 75 -5.14 3.31 5.99
C SER A 75 -6.29 3.54 6.97
N LYS A 76 -7.36 2.78 6.87
CA LYS A 76 -8.51 2.85 7.76
C LYS A 76 -8.19 2.41 9.18
N GLU A 77 -7.11 1.67 9.36
CA GLU A 77 -6.69 1.19 10.67
C GLU A 77 -5.87 2.23 11.45
N ILE A 78 -5.48 3.33 10.80
CA ILE A 78 -4.81 4.45 11.47
C ILE A 78 -5.86 5.26 12.21
N ASN A 79 -5.91 5.13 13.53
CA ASN A 79 -6.92 5.77 14.34
C ASN A 79 -6.29 6.24 15.65
N ALA A 80 -6.30 7.53 15.89
CA ALA A 80 -5.71 8.12 17.09
C ALA A 80 -6.53 9.30 17.62
N ASN A 81 -6.78 10.30 16.77
CA ASN A 81 -7.52 11.51 17.14
C ASN A 81 -8.05 12.20 15.87
N ASP A 82 -8.82 13.27 16.06
CA ASP A 82 -9.45 13.99 14.95
C ASP A 82 -8.44 14.59 13.97
N LYS A 83 -7.30 15.06 14.46
CA LYS A 83 -6.26 15.62 13.60
C LYS A 83 -5.67 14.55 12.69
N VAL A 84 -5.41 13.38 13.25
CA VAL A 84 -4.95 12.21 12.49
C VAL A 84 -5.99 11.80 11.47
N ASP A 85 -7.26 11.74 11.85
CA ASP A 85 -8.33 11.33 10.95
C ASP A 85 -8.45 12.28 9.75
N ASN A 86 -8.38 13.58 9.97
CA ASN A 86 -8.45 14.57 8.91
C ASN A 86 -7.23 14.48 7.98
N ALA A 87 -6.04 14.38 8.52
CA ALA A 87 -4.82 14.27 7.74
C ALA A 87 -4.77 12.95 6.98
N ARG A 88 -5.21 11.87 7.61
CA ARG A 88 -5.34 10.56 6.98
C ARG A 88 -6.28 10.60 5.78
N ALA A 89 -7.41 11.26 5.92
CA ALA A 89 -8.38 11.39 4.83
C ALA A 89 -7.76 12.10 3.61
N LYS A 90 -6.97 13.14 3.84
CA LYS A 90 -6.27 13.84 2.77
C LYS A 90 -5.22 12.96 2.10
N ALA A 91 -4.42 12.26 2.89
CA ALA A 91 -3.41 11.34 2.38
C ALA A 91 -4.05 10.20 1.57
N ASN A 92 -5.18 9.68 2.06
CA ASN A 92 -5.88 8.59 1.40
C ASN A 92 -6.46 9.01 0.04
N ARG A 93 -6.83 10.28 -0.14
CA ARG A 93 -7.26 10.78 -1.45
C ARG A 93 -6.15 10.66 -2.48
N LYS A 94 -4.90 10.90 -2.09
CA LYS A 94 -3.74 10.71 -2.98
C LYS A 94 -3.57 9.23 -3.35
N LEU A 95 -3.78 8.33 -2.42
CA LEU A 95 -3.75 6.89 -2.71
C LEU A 95 -4.83 6.49 -3.70
N LYS A 96 -6.04 6.99 -3.52
CA LYS A 96 -7.15 6.71 -4.43
C LYS A 96 -6.91 7.29 -5.82
N SER A 97 -6.32 8.48 -5.88
CA SER A 97 -5.93 9.09 -7.15
C SER A 97 -4.84 8.28 -7.84
N ALA A 98 -3.84 7.83 -7.08
CA ALA A 98 -2.80 6.95 -7.60
C ALA A 98 -3.38 5.64 -8.17
N LEU A 99 -4.36 5.06 -7.47
CA LEU A 99 -5.04 3.86 -7.93
C LEU A 99 -5.74 4.11 -9.27
N SER A 100 -6.46 5.22 -9.40
CA SER A 100 -7.13 5.59 -10.64
C SER A 100 -6.12 5.78 -11.78
N HIS A 101 -5.03 6.50 -11.52
CA HIS A 101 -3.98 6.71 -12.52
C HIS A 101 -3.32 5.40 -12.95
N ALA A 102 -3.09 4.49 -12.01
CA ALA A 102 -2.55 3.17 -12.35
C ALA A 102 -3.48 2.39 -13.29
N LYS A 103 -4.78 2.44 -13.02
CA LYS A 103 -5.78 1.78 -13.87
C LYS A 103 -5.88 2.42 -15.26
N GLU A 104 -5.60 3.70 -15.37
CA GLU A 104 -5.66 4.47 -16.62
C GLU A 104 -4.33 4.48 -17.37
N SER A 105 -3.39 3.66 -17.02
CA SER A 105 -2.04 3.58 -17.62
C SER A 105 -1.15 4.81 -17.34
N ALA A 106 -1.52 5.65 -16.39
CA ALA A 106 -0.74 6.81 -16.00
C ALA A 106 0.18 6.46 -14.81
N LEU A 107 1.12 5.56 -15.03
CA LEU A 107 1.97 5.02 -13.96
C LEU A 107 2.95 6.05 -13.38
N GLN A 108 3.38 7.03 -14.18
CA GLN A 108 4.24 8.09 -13.66
C GLN A 108 3.52 8.98 -12.67
N GLU A 109 2.31 9.38 -12.99
CA GLU A 109 1.46 10.16 -12.09
C GLU A 109 1.12 9.36 -10.85
N ALA A 110 0.82 8.09 -11.01
CA ALA A 110 0.57 7.19 -9.88
C ALA A 110 1.78 7.15 -8.94
N GLU A 111 2.98 6.99 -9.47
CA GLU A 111 4.19 6.96 -8.65
C GLU A 111 4.41 8.27 -7.90
N GLN A 112 4.23 9.40 -8.55
CA GLN A 112 4.37 10.72 -7.92
C GLN A 112 3.37 10.90 -6.78
N GLU A 113 2.14 10.49 -7.00
CA GLU A 113 1.10 10.57 -5.97
C GLU A 113 1.37 9.62 -4.81
N LEU A 114 1.91 8.44 -5.09
CA LEU A 114 2.33 7.51 -4.04
C LEU A 114 3.45 8.09 -3.18
N ARG A 115 4.41 8.75 -3.78
CA ARG A 115 5.50 9.40 -3.05
C ARG A 115 4.98 10.52 -2.15
N GLY A 116 4.05 11.30 -2.67
CA GLY A 116 3.38 12.35 -1.90
C GLY A 116 2.55 11.76 -0.76
N ALA A 117 1.79 10.72 -1.03
CA ALA A 117 1.00 10.03 -0.02
C ALA A 117 1.88 9.46 1.10
N LYS A 118 3.00 8.86 0.73
CA LYS A 118 3.95 8.31 1.70
C LYS A 118 4.41 9.38 2.69
N LYS A 119 4.80 10.54 2.18
CA LYS A 119 5.20 11.67 3.03
C LYS A 119 4.07 12.12 3.95
N ASP A 120 2.86 12.18 3.42
CA ASP A 120 1.69 12.61 4.18
C ASP A 120 1.37 11.60 5.30
N PHE A 121 1.47 10.30 5.03
CA PHE A 121 1.26 9.29 6.06
C PHE A 121 2.37 9.31 7.11
N GLU A 122 3.62 9.48 6.71
CA GLU A 122 4.74 9.61 7.65
C GLU A 122 4.56 10.81 8.57
N ALA A 123 4.03 11.91 8.04
CA ALA A 123 3.77 13.13 8.81
C ALA A 123 2.69 12.93 9.88
N LEU A 124 1.83 11.91 9.75
CA LEU A 124 0.83 11.60 10.77
C LEU A 124 1.46 11.25 12.11
N LYS A 125 2.68 10.73 12.12
CA LYS A 125 3.37 10.39 13.37
C LYS A 125 3.56 11.59 14.28
N SER A 126 3.69 12.78 13.72
CA SER A 126 3.82 14.00 14.52
C SER A 126 2.51 14.46 15.14
N LEU A 127 1.40 13.87 14.74
CA LEU A 127 0.05 14.21 15.24
C LEU A 127 -0.47 13.25 16.30
N ILE A 128 0.28 12.19 16.56
CA ILE A 128 -0.10 11.18 17.56
C ILE A 128 0.24 11.65 18.96
#